data_df0d16cedaf150ddda40b5f72c874b7b
#
_entry.id   df0d16cedaf150ddda40b5f72c874b7b
#
_cell.length_a   1.000
_cell.length_b   1.000
_cell.length_c   1.000
_cell.angle_alpha   90.00
_cell.angle_beta   90.00
_cell.angle_gamma   90.00
#
_symmetry.space_group_name_H-M   'P 1'
#
loop_
_entity.id
_entity.type
_entity.pdbx_description
1 polymer ?
#
loop_
_entity_poly.entity_id
_entity_poly.type
_entity_poly.pdbx_seq_one_letter_code
_entity_poly.pdbx_strand_id
1 'polypeptide(L)'
;KEEDFYDMTRAYLNRAVEDNVVHAEIFFDPQTHTERGVPMETVINGLHRACADARSELGISATLILCFLRHLSEASAFETLEQAQPLLDKIVGVGLDSSELGHPPEKFAHVFARCRELGLHLVAHAGEEGPPAYIWSALDVLKVERIDHGVQAVHDALLMQRLARERIAL
;
A
#
# COMPACT_ATOMS: atom_id res chain seq x y z
N LYS A 1 -0.38 14.72 -15.69
CA LYS A 1 0.82 15.53 -15.39
C LYS A 1 1.13 15.39 -13.91
N GLU A 2 2.34 15.74 -13.49
CA GLU A 2 2.74 15.74 -12.07
C GLU A 2 1.80 16.62 -11.22
N GLU A 3 1.41 17.79 -11.76
CA GLU A 3 0.51 18.71 -11.07
C GLU A 3 -0.86 18.11 -10.77
N ASP A 4 -1.36 17.22 -11.64
CA ASP A 4 -2.66 16.57 -11.42
C ASP A 4 -2.62 15.65 -10.17
N PHE A 5 -1.49 14.95 -9.95
CA PHE A 5 -1.27 14.14 -8.73
C PHE A 5 -1.06 15.01 -7.50
N TYR A 6 -0.36 16.11 -7.65
CA TYR A 6 -0.19 17.10 -6.59
C TYR A 6 -1.53 17.67 -6.14
N ASP A 7 -2.32 18.21 -7.07
CA ASP A 7 -3.60 18.84 -6.77
C ASP A 7 -4.59 17.89 -6.11
N MET A 8 -4.67 16.65 -6.61
CA MET A 8 -5.51 15.60 -6.03
C MET A 8 -5.11 15.30 -4.58
N THR A 9 -3.82 15.12 -4.34
CA THR A 9 -3.30 14.80 -3.01
C THR A 9 -3.47 15.97 -2.05
N ARG A 10 -3.23 17.19 -2.50
CA ARG A 10 -3.48 18.41 -1.69
C ARG A 10 -4.95 18.55 -1.31
N ALA A 11 -5.86 18.30 -2.25
CA ALA A 11 -7.29 18.33 -1.96
C ALA A 11 -7.68 17.32 -0.89
N TYR A 12 -7.15 16.09 -0.97
CA TYR A 12 -7.34 15.06 0.06
C TYR A 12 -6.79 15.51 1.43
N LEU A 13 -5.54 15.99 1.48
CA LEU A 13 -4.89 16.38 2.73
C LEU A 13 -5.55 17.62 3.37
N ASN A 14 -6.03 18.57 2.58
CA ASN A 14 -6.83 19.69 3.09
C ASN A 14 -8.10 19.19 3.78
N ARG A 15 -8.79 18.23 3.16
CA ARG A 15 -10.00 17.63 3.75
C ARG A 15 -9.69 16.83 5.02
N ALA A 16 -8.60 16.08 5.02
CA ALA A 16 -8.17 15.30 6.18
C ALA A 16 -7.90 16.21 7.40
N VAL A 17 -7.28 17.36 7.19
CA VAL A 17 -7.04 18.35 8.27
C VAL A 17 -8.36 18.90 8.83
N GLU A 18 -9.35 19.18 7.99
CA GLU A 18 -10.69 19.60 8.46
C GLU A 18 -11.33 18.55 9.38
N ASP A 19 -11.06 17.27 9.15
CA ASP A 19 -11.51 16.14 9.96
C ASP A 19 -10.56 15.82 11.15
N ASN A 20 -9.60 16.71 11.46
CA ASN A 20 -8.60 16.56 12.53
C ASN A 20 -7.65 15.37 12.37
N VAL A 21 -7.40 14.91 11.15
CA VAL A 21 -6.38 13.91 10.88
C VAL A 21 -5.00 14.53 11.02
N VAL A 22 -4.12 13.92 11.81
CA VAL A 22 -2.76 14.40 12.07
C VAL A 22 -1.70 13.64 11.30
N HIS A 23 -2.03 12.43 10.84
CA HIS A 23 -1.16 11.58 10.03
C HIS A 23 -1.98 10.73 9.06
N ALA A 24 -1.48 10.56 7.83
CA ALA A 24 -2.08 9.70 6.82
C ALA A 24 -1.01 8.81 6.17
N GLU A 25 -1.36 7.54 5.95
CA GLU A 25 -0.58 6.62 5.11
C GLU A 25 -1.38 6.39 3.83
N ILE A 26 -0.87 6.90 2.72
CA ILE A 26 -1.63 6.99 1.47
C ILE A 26 -1.21 5.85 0.54
N PHE A 27 -2.15 4.96 0.23
CA PHE A 27 -2.01 3.96 -0.83
C PHE A 27 -2.13 4.61 -2.20
N PHE A 28 -1.31 4.17 -3.14
CA PHE A 28 -1.42 4.56 -4.54
C PHE A 28 -1.01 3.42 -5.46
N ASP A 29 -1.68 3.35 -6.63
CA ASP A 29 -1.55 2.28 -7.62
C ASP A 29 -0.86 2.80 -8.89
N PRO A 30 0.47 2.79 -8.95
CA PRO A 30 1.16 3.36 -10.11
C PRO A 30 0.86 2.59 -11.41
N GLN A 31 0.59 1.28 -11.33
CA GLN A 31 0.30 0.45 -12.50
C GLN A 31 -0.89 0.94 -13.32
N THR A 32 -1.93 1.51 -12.68
CA THR A 32 -3.07 2.11 -13.37
C THR A 32 -2.70 3.32 -14.23
N HIS A 33 -1.57 3.93 -13.96
CA HIS A 33 -1.06 5.10 -14.67
C HIS A 33 0.05 4.74 -15.65
N THR A 34 1.01 3.89 -15.24
CA THR A 34 2.16 3.54 -16.07
C THR A 34 1.76 2.73 -17.30
N GLU A 35 0.74 1.87 -17.22
CA GLU A 35 0.18 1.16 -18.38
C GLU A 35 -0.39 2.10 -19.47
N ARG A 36 -0.76 3.33 -19.08
CA ARG A 36 -1.23 4.38 -19.98
C ARG A 36 -0.13 5.35 -20.41
N GLY A 37 1.14 5.02 -20.13
CA GLY A 37 2.30 5.81 -20.52
C GLY A 37 2.61 6.99 -19.61
N VAL A 38 2.05 7.06 -18.39
CA VAL A 38 2.44 8.07 -17.40
C VAL A 38 3.71 7.58 -16.69
N PRO A 39 4.82 8.35 -16.72
CA PRO A 39 6.05 7.94 -16.05
C PRO A 39 5.87 7.77 -14.53
N MET A 40 6.54 6.77 -13.94
CA MET A 40 6.51 6.49 -12.50
C MET A 40 6.88 7.72 -11.67
N GLU A 41 7.93 8.43 -12.05
CA GLU A 41 8.38 9.65 -11.39
C GLU A 41 7.33 10.77 -11.41
N THR A 42 6.52 10.86 -12.46
CA THR A 42 5.42 11.83 -12.53
C THR A 42 4.38 11.57 -11.43
N VAL A 43 4.07 10.30 -11.18
CA VAL A 43 3.11 9.90 -10.13
C VAL A 43 3.71 10.18 -8.76
N ILE A 44 4.87 9.59 -8.45
CA ILE A 44 5.48 9.65 -7.12
C ILE A 44 5.88 11.08 -6.75
N ASN A 45 6.44 11.85 -7.68
CA ASN A 45 6.86 13.22 -7.38
C ASN A 45 5.68 14.13 -7.06
N GLY A 46 4.58 14.03 -7.80
CA GLY A 46 3.37 14.81 -7.51
C GLY A 46 2.79 14.52 -6.14
N LEU A 47 2.63 13.23 -5.81
CA LEU A 47 2.15 12.78 -4.50
C LEU A 47 3.07 13.24 -3.36
N HIS A 48 4.38 12.98 -3.50
CA HIS A 48 5.37 13.29 -2.47
C HIS A 48 5.50 14.80 -2.20
N ARG A 49 5.51 15.63 -3.26
CA ARG A 49 5.54 17.08 -3.13
C ARG A 49 4.34 17.59 -2.36
N ALA A 50 3.14 17.09 -2.67
CA ALA A 50 1.92 17.46 -1.96
C ALA A 50 1.98 17.08 -0.46
N CYS A 51 2.54 15.91 -0.12
CA CYS A 51 2.74 15.50 1.27
C CYS A 51 3.72 16.43 2.00
N ALA A 52 4.83 16.80 1.35
CA ALA A 52 5.84 17.70 1.92
C ALA A 52 5.27 19.11 2.19
N ASP A 53 4.54 19.67 1.23
CA ASP A 53 3.91 20.99 1.37
C ASP A 53 2.80 20.97 2.42
N ALA A 54 1.99 19.90 2.49
CA ALA A 54 0.97 19.75 3.51
C ALA A 54 1.56 19.68 4.92
N ARG A 55 2.71 19.03 5.07
CA ARG A 55 3.41 18.98 6.36
C ARG A 55 3.84 20.37 6.83
N SER A 56 4.39 21.19 5.94
CA SER A 56 4.87 22.52 6.27
C SER A 56 3.77 23.56 6.46
N GLU A 57 2.70 23.47 5.67
CA GLU A 57 1.63 24.48 5.60
C GLU A 57 0.43 24.15 6.49
N LEU A 58 0.10 22.87 6.63
CA LEU A 58 -1.11 22.39 7.31
C LEU A 58 -0.80 21.64 8.62
N GLY A 59 0.46 21.25 8.84
CA GLY A 59 0.86 20.49 10.03
C GLY A 59 0.46 19.00 10.02
N ILE A 60 -0.09 18.48 8.92
CA ILE A 60 -0.40 17.07 8.75
C ILE A 60 0.81 16.33 8.18
N SER A 61 1.19 15.21 8.78
CA SER A 61 2.17 14.31 8.18
C SER A 61 1.49 13.30 7.25
N ALA A 62 2.14 12.97 6.13
CA ALA A 62 1.66 11.92 5.24
C ALA A 62 2.84 11.15 4.65
N THR A 63 2.64 9.84 4.46
CA THR A 63 3.60 8.93 3.85
C THR A 63 2.93 8.14 2.73
N LEU A 64 3.74 7.63 1.80
CA LEU A 64 3.24 6.94 0.61
C LEU A 64 3.53 5.44 0.70
N ILE A 65 2.52 4.62 0.37
CA ILE A 65 2.61 3.17 0.25
C ILE A 65 2.28 2.81 -1.20
N LEU A 66 3.27 2.25 -1.92
CA LEU A 66 3.11 1.81 -3.30
C LEU A 66 2.41 0.45 -3.31
N CYS A 67 1.23 0.35 -3.92
CA CYS A 67 0.48 -0.88 -4.02
C CYS A 67 0.71 -1.61 -5.34
N PHE A 68 0.75 -2.93 -5.26
CA PHE A 68 0.72 -3.82 -6.42
C PHE A 68 -0.71 -4.31 -6.64
N LEU A 69 -1.18 -4.19 -7.87
CA LEU A 69 -2.51 -4.66 -8.27
C LEU A 69 -2.50 -6.20 -8.38
N ARG A 70 -3.15 -6.88 -7.43
CA ARG A 70 -3.08 -8.35 -7.28
C ARG A 70 -3.73 -9.15 -8.40
N HIS A 71 -4.59 -8.53 -9.20
CA HIS A 71 -5.14 -9.17 -10.40
C HIS A 71 -4.10 -9.29 -11.53
N LEU A 72 -3.02 -8.51 -11.49
CA LEU A 72 -1.90 -8.61 -12.41
C LEU A 72 -0.90 -9.70 -11.96
N SER A 73 0.14 -9.94 -12.74
CA SER A 73 1.17 -10.93 -12.43
C SER A 73 2.19 -10.42 -11.42
N GLU A 74 2.89 -11.31 -10.71
CA GLU A 74 4.05 -10.94 -9.89
C GLU A 74 5.17 -10.32 -10.74
N ALA A 75 5.32 -10.74 -12.00
CA ALA A 75 6.27 -10.12 -12.94
C ALA A 75 5.97 -8.62 -13.12
N SER A 76 4.69 -8.25 -13.30
CA SER A 76 4.30 -6.84 -13.38
C SER A 76 4.59 -6.08 -12.08
N ALA A 77 4.48 -6.72 -10.92
CA ALA A 77 4.87 -6.11 -9.65
C ALA A 77 6.39 -5.88 -9.57
N PHE A 78 7.21 -6.79 -10.08
CA PHE A 78 8.66 -6.60 -10.18
C PHE A 78 9.04 -5.45 -11.12
N GLU A 79 8.40 -5.36 -12.30
CA GLU A 79 8.60 -4.23 -13.23
C GLU A 79 8.24 -2.90 -12.57
N THR A 80 7.16 -2.88 -11.78
CA THR A 80 6.74 -1.71 -11.01
C THR A 80 7.77 -1.33 -9.95
N LEU A 81 8.28 -2.30 -9.20
CA LEU A 81 9.32 -2.09 -8.20
C LEU A 81 10.62 -1.57 -8.83
N GLU A 82 11.02 -2.10 -9.98
CA GLU A 82 12.18 -1.65 -10.74
C GLU A 82 12.06 -0.18 -11.18
N GLN A 83 10.89 0.20 -11.71
CA GLN A 83 10.61 1.59 -12.08
C GLN A 83 10.62 2.54 -10.86
N ALA A 84 10.15 2.07 -9.71
CA ALA A 84 10.12 2.85 -8.48
C ALA A 84 11.49 2.92 -7.77
N GLN A 85 12.45 2.05 -8.11
CA GLN A 85 13.72 1.92 -7.39
C GLN A 85 14.49 3.24 -7.20
N PRO A 86 14.58 4.16 -8.17
CA PRO A 86 15.23 5.45 -7.99
C PRO A 86 14.51 6.43 -7.04
N LEU A 87 13.29 6.08 -6.61
CA LEU A 87 12.37 6.94 -5.87
C LEU A 87 11.96 6.33 -4.51
N LEU A 88 12.64 5.25 -4.07
CA LEU A 88 12.29 4.53 -2.83
C LEU A 88 12.44 5.40 -1.59
N ASP A 89 13.26 6.44 -1.63
CA ASP A 89 13.38 7.43 -0.55
C ASP A 89 12.09 8.25 -0.31
N LYS A 90 11.15 8.21 -1.24
CA LYS A 90 9.86 8.93 -1.20
C LYS A 90 8.69 8.06 -0.75
N ILE A 91 8.89 6.76 -0.62
CA ILE A 91 7.87 5.81 -0.17
C ILE A 91 8.32 5.08 1.09
N VAL A 92 7.40 4.75 1.97
CA VAL A 92 7.73 4.06 3.23
C VAL A 92 7.49 2.56 3.16
N GLY A 93 6.65 2.12 2.26
CA GLY A 93 6.29 0.71 2.17
C GLY A 93 5.59 0.35 0.87
N VAL A 94 5.27 -0.92 0.77
CA VAL A 94 4.49 -1.49 -0.32
C VAL A 94 3.24 -2.18 0.19
N GLY A 95 2.20 -2.20 -0.65
CA GLY A 95 0.94 -2.84 -0.36
C GLY A 95 0.50 -3.81 -1.46
N LEU A 96 -0.53 -4.58 -1.19
CA LEU A 96 -1.20 -5.46 -2.13
C LEU A 96 -2.69 -5.16 -2.08
N ASP A 97 -3.29 -4.75 -3.20
CA ASP A 97 -4.69 -4.37 -3.27
C ASP A 97 -5.38 -4.85 -4.55
N SER A 98 -6.55 -4.25 -4.89
CA SER A 98 -7.40 -4.67 -6.00
C SER A 98 -8.17 -5.96 -5.71
N SER A 99 -8.80 -6.55 -6.72
CA SER A 99 -9.70 -7.71 -6.62
C SER A 99 -9.07 -8.88 -5.87
N GLU A 100 -9.61 -9.21 -4.71
CA GLU A 100 -9.03 -10.20 -3.81
C GLU A 100 -9.37 -11.64 -4.22
N LEU A 101 -10.62 -11.88 -4.64
CA LEU A 101 -11.08 -13.23 -4.98
C LEU A 101 -10.33 -13.81 -6.18
N GLY A 102 -9.75 -15.01 -5.99
CA GLY A 102 -8.95 -15.69 -7.01
C GLY A 102 -7.51 -15.17 -7.15
N HIS A 103 -7.10 -14.20 -6.34
CA HIS A 103 -5.76 -13.62 -6.36
C HIS A 103 -5.11 -13.68 -4.97
N PRO A 104 -4.74 -14.88 -4.49
CA PRO A 104 -4.22 -15.07 -3.16
C PRO A 104 -2.87 -14.39 -2.94
N PRO A 105 -2.54 -13.97 -1.70
CA PRO A 105 -1.30 -13.25 -1.40
C PRO A 105 -0.02 -13.99 -1.79
N GLU A 106 0.05 -15.30 -1.65
CA GLU A 106 1.23 -16.12 -1.98
C GLU A 106 1.71 -15.97 -3.43
N LYS A 107 0.85 -15.50 -4.32
CA LYS A 107 1.21 -15.15 -5.70
C LYS A 107 2.30 -14.08 -5.78
N PHE A 108 2.47 -13.28 -4.73
CA PHE A 108 3.41 -12.15 -4.65
C PHE A 108 4.55 -12.38 -3.66
N ALA A 109 4.82 -13.64 -3.30
CA ALA A 109 5.81 -14.01 -2.29
C ALA A 109 7.22 -13.46 -2.57
N HIS A 110 7.67 -13.52 -3.81
CA HIS A 110 9.04 -13.14 -4.16
C HIS A 110 9.22 -11.61 -4.22
N VAL A 111 8.25 -10.87 -4.79
CA VAL A 111 8.34 -9.41 -4.82
C VAL A 111 8.25 -8.81 -3.42
N PHE A 112 7.42 -9.36 -2.53
CA PHE A 112 7.36 -8.91 -1.13
C PHE A 112 8.65 -9.23 -0.37
N ALA A 113 9.25 -10.41 -0.59
CA ALA A 113 10.55 -10.73 -0.03
C ALA A 113 11.61 -9.71 -0.49
N ARG A 114 11.60 -9.33 -1.78
CA ARG A 114 12.51 -8.31 -2.32
C ARG A 114 12.25 -6.93 -1.70
N CYS A 115 11.01 -6.52 -1.54
CA CYS A 115 10.67 -5.24 -0.88
C CYS A 115 11.18 -5.19 0.56
N ARG A 116 11.07 -6.30 1.32
CA ARG A 116 11.62 -6.41 2.68
C ARG A 116 13.15 -6.28 2.70
N GLU A 117 13.87 -6.90 1.75
CA GLU A 117 15.32 -6.73 1.62
C GLU A 117 15.73 -5.28 1.35
N LEU A 118 14.88 -4.52 0.67
CA LEU A 118 15.06 -3.09 0.40
C LEU A 118 14.71 -2.20 1.60
N GLY A 119 14.24 -2.79 2.72
CA GLY A 119 13.89 -2.07 3.94
C GLY A 119 12.53 -1.39 3.91
N LEU A 120 11.64 -1.75 2.98
CA LEU A 120 10.29 -1.22 2.88
C LEU A 120 9.36 -1.91 3.88
N HIS A 121 8.43 -1.18 4.48
CA HIS A 121 7.32 -1.74 5.23
C HIS A 121 6.36 -2.50 4.32
N LEU A 122 5.72 -3.54 4.84
CA LEU A 122 4.87 -4.43 4.06
C LEU A 122 3.46 -4.44 4.65
N VAL A 123 2.45 -4.15 3.83
CA VAL A 123 1.04 -4.24 4.19
C VAL A 123 0.27 -4.98 3.09
N ALA A 124 -0.91 -5.46 3.37
CA ALA A 124 -1.76 -6.07 2.34
C ALA A 124 -3.24 -5.98 2.73
N HIS A 125 -4.09 -5.71 1.74
CA HIS A 125 -5.51 -5.98 1.85
C HIS A 125 -5.71 -7.50 1.89
N ALA A 126 -6.35 -8.01 2.92
CA ALA A 126 -6.67 -9.43 3.04
C ALA A 126 -7.90 -9.65 3.91
N GLY A 127 -8.76 -10.56 3.49
CA GLY A 127 -10.00 -10.86 4.21
C GLY A 127 -11.03 -9.75 4.13
N GLU A 128 -11.05 -8.96 3.07
CA GLU A 128 -12.16 -8.09 2.70
C GLU A 128 -13.25 -8.90 2.02
N GLU A 129 -12.92 -9.52 0.89
CA GLU A 129 -13.78 -10.41 0.11
C GLU A 129 -13.31 -11.87 0.20
N GLY A 130 -12.00 -12.08 0.33
CA GLY A 130 -11.36 -13.39 0.38
C GLY A 130 -11.45 -14.06 1.75
N PRO A 131 -11.23 -15.40 1.82
CA PRO A 131 -11.37 -16.16 3.04
C PRO A 131 -10.28 -15.80 4.08
N PRO A 132 -10.47 -16.21 5.38
CA PRO A 132 -9.44 -16.06 6.44
C PRO A 132 -8.07 -16.62 6.03
N ALA A 133 -8.03 -17.64 5.17
CA ALA A 133 -6.78 -18.19 4.63
C ALA A 133 -5.91 -17.14 3.93
N TYR A 134 -6.49 -16.10 3.32
CA TYR A 134 -5.72 -15.02 2.70
C TYR A 134 -5.05 -14.12 3.74
N ILE A 135 -5.67 -13.93 4.91
CA ILE A 135 -5.03 -13.21 6.02
C ILE A 135 -3.85 -14.03 6.55
N TRP A 136 -4.03 -15.36 6.75
CA TRP A 136 -2.93 -16.24 7.11
C TRP A 136 -1.78 -16.17 6.12
N SER A 137 -2.08 -16.24 4.81
CA SER A 137 -1.09 -16.17 3.75
C SER A 137 -0.36 -14.81 3.73
N ALA A 138 -1.06 -13.70 3.90
CA ALA A 138 -0.44 -12.38 3.98
C ALA A 138 0.55 -12.30 5.16
N LEU A 139 0.18 -12.81 6.34
CA LEU A 139 1.04 -12.83 7.52
C LEU A 139 2.21 -13.81 7.38
N ASP A 140 1.97 -15.03 6.86
CA ASP A 140 2.96 -16.10 6.88
C ASP A 140 3.87 -16.12 5.65
N VAL A 141 3.36 -15.73 4.49
CA VAL A 141 4.11 -15.76 3.23
C VAL A 141 4.66 -14.37 2.91
N LEU A 142 3.81 -13.34 2.88
CA LEU A 142 4.26 -11.98 2.57
C LEU A 142 4.98 -11.32 3.75
N LYS A 143 4.74 -11.79 4.99
CA LYS A 143 5.31 -11.21 6.21
C LYS A 143 4.90 -9.75 6.43
N VAL A 144 3.65 -9.45 6.12
CA VAL A 144 3.12 -8.09 6.31
C VAL A 144 3.04 -7.72 7.80
N GLU A 145 3.19 -6.43 8.07
CA GLU A 145 3.16 -5.85 9.41
C GLU A 145 1.76 -5.40 9.81
N ARG A 146 0.90 -5.17 8.82
CA ARG A 146 -0.51 -4.78 8.98
C ARG A 146 -1.37 -5.46 7.92
N ILE A 147 -2.59 -5.79 8.29
CA ILE A 147 -3.64 -6.23 7.37
C ILE A 147 -4.61 -5.07 7.19
N ASP A 148 -4.91 -4.71 5.96
CA ASP A 148 -5.97 -3.76 5.66
C ASP A 148 -7.28 -4.54 5.45
N HIS A 149 -8.39 -4.06 6.01
CA HIS A 149 -9.69 -4.70 6.16
C HIS A 149 -9.76 -5.81 7.21
N GLY A 150 -9.27 -7.02 6.93
CA GLY A 150 -9.23 -8.14 7.87
C GLY A 150 -10.62 -8.65 8.34
N VAL A 151 -11.72 -8.21 7.72
CA VAL A 151 -13.12 -8.43 8.16
C VAL A 151 -13.44 -9.90 8.31
N GLN A 152 -12.95 -10.74 7.41
CA GLN A 152 -13.21 -12.18 7.43
C GLN A 152 -12.47 -12.94 8.55
N ALA A 153 -11.58 -12.28 9.29
CA ALA A 153 -10.90 -12.88 10.44
C ALA A 153 -11.89 -13.40 11.51
N VAL A 154 -13.07 -12.78 11.61
CA VAL A 154 -14.13 -13.20 12.59
C VAL A 154 -14.58 -14.64 12.39
N HIS A 155 -14.34 -15.22 11.22
CA HIS A 155 -14.71 -16.60 10.90
C HIS A 155 -13.63 -17.63 11.27
N ASP A 156 -12.49 -17.18 11.85
CA ASP A 156 -11.40 -18.04 12.28
C ASP A 156 -10.91 -17.62 13.68
N ALA A 157 -11.31 -18.40 14.70
CA ALA A 157 -11.00 -18.09 16.10
C ALA A 157 -9.49 -18.15 16.40
N LEU A 158 -8.72 -19.00 15.70
CA LEU A 158 -7.26 -19.08 15.87
C LEU A 158 -6.57 -17.87 15.26
N LEU A 159 -7.07 -17.42 14.12
CA LEU A 159 -6.58 -16.18 13.48
C LEU A 159 -6.85 -14.98 14.39
N MET A 160 -8.06 -14.84 14.93
CA MET A 160 -8.40 -13.78 15.88
C MET A 160 -7.48 -13.76 17.10
N GLN A 161 -7.17 -14.94 17.67
CA GLN A 161 -6.24 -15.07 18.79
C GLN A 161 -4.83 -14.65 18.40
N ARG A 162 -4.35 -15.02 17.19
CA ARG A 162 -3.05 -14.61 16.66
C ARG A 162 -2.97 -13.10 16.48
N LEU A 163 -3.94 -12.49 15.80
CA LEU A 163 -3.96 -11.04 15.55
C LEU A 163 -3.89 -10.26 16.87
N ALA A 164 -4.68 -10.69 17.88
CA ALA A 164 -4.68 -10.06 19.19
C ALA A 164 -3.35 -10.26 19.94
N ARG A 165 -2.80 -11.48 19.97
CA ARG A 165 -1.53 -11.81 20.64
C ARG A 165 -0.35 -11.06 20.04
N GLU A 166 -0.28 -11.01 18.72
CA GLU A 166 0.82 -10.38 17.97
C GLU A 166 0.59 -8.89 17.76
N ARG A 167 -0.59 -8.38 18.17
CA ARG A 167 -1.01 -6.97 18.03
C ARG A 167 -0.92 -6.48 16.58
N ILE A 168 -1.32 -7.35 15.65
CA ILE A 168 -1.41 -6.97 14.24
C ILE A 168 -2.53 -5.96 14.08
N ALA A 169 -2.22 -4.81 13.49
CA ALA A 169 -3.23 -3.81 13.15
C ALA A 169 -4.09 -4.27 11.97
N LEU A 170 -5.37 -3.88 11.98
CA LEU A 170 -6.33 -4.09 10.91
C LEU A 170 -6.86 -2.77 10.41
#